data_703e6a8a5bec3edd0db43667a5d83aa3
#
_entry.id   703e6a8a5bec3edd0db43667a5d83aa3
#
_cell.length_a   1.000
_cell.length_b   1.000
_cell.length_c   1.000
_cell.angle_alpha   90.00
_cell.angle_beta   90.00
_cell.angle_gamma   90.00
#
_symmetry.space_group_name_H-M   'P 1'
#
loop_
_entity.id
_entity.type
_entity.pdbx_description
1 polymer ?
#
loop_
_entity_poly.entity_id
_entity_poly.type
_entity_poly.pdbx_seq_one_letter_code
_entity_poly.pdbx_strand_id
1 'polypeptide(L)'
;MEISAERLYGNKSNNMKKYKPTSPGRRQMSVSDLSGLTKGNPPRGLRKRLKSHAGRNSQGRITVRHQGGGKKRLFRVIDFKQNKLNIPGRIESVEYDPYRTAFIALVLYKDGERRYILAPEELKAGAEILTSEDAPFEIGMRTPLRRIPVGSFVYNIEMFPGRGGSIARSAGNFAQVLANEKNHTHLKMPSGEVRKVFSE
;
A
#
# COMPACT_ATOMS: atom_id res chain seq x y z
N MET A 1 -29.96 -11.72 -8.38
CA MET A 1 -28.81 -12.59 -8.70
C MET A 1 -27.76 -12.35 -7.65
N GLU A 2 -27.70 -13.19 -6.65
CA GLU A 2 -26.62 -13.18 -5.65
C GLU A 2 -25.34 -13.69 -6.31
N ILE A 3 -24.41 -12.77 -6.54
CA ILE A 3 -23.05 -13.15 -6.92
C ILE A 3 -22.39 -13.65 -5.63
N SER A 4 -22.29 -14.97 -5.48
CA SER A 4 -21.69 -15.57 -4.30
C SER A 4 -20.27 -15.05 -4.11
N ALA A 5 -19.90 -14.70 -2.88
CA ALA A 5 -18.59 -14.22 -2.47
C ALA A 5 -17.43 -15.15 -2.91
N GLU A 6 -17.71 -16.41 -3.15
CA GLU A 6 -16.74 -17.41 -3.64
C GLU A 6 -16.19 -17.13 -5.05
N ARG A 7 -16.91 -16.42 -5.91
CA ARG A 7 -16.42 -16.05 -7.25
C ARG A 7 -15.46 -14.86 -7.20
N LEU A 8 -15.49 -14.03 -6.17
CA LEU A 8 -14.57 -12.92 -5.98
C LEU A 8 -13.24 -13.36 -5.37
N TYR A 9 -13.23 -14.49 -4.67
CA TYR A 9 -12.03 -15.09 -4.07
C TYR A 9 -11.63 -16.39 -4.77
N GLY A 10 -11.77 -16.43 -6.10
CA GLY A 10 -11.26 -17.55 -6.90
C GLY A 10 -9.85 -17.92 -6.42
N ASN A 11 -9.63 -19.21 -6.15
CA ASN A 11 -8.42 -19.88 -5.66
C ASN A 11 -7.13 -19.22 -6.19
N LYS A 12 -6.78 -18.03 -5.69
CA LYS A 12 -5.46 -17.43 -5.93
C LYS A 12 -4.50 -18.26 -5.11
N SER A 13 -3.72 -19.06 -5.80
CA SER A 13 -2.56 -19.74 -5.25
C SER A 13 -1.91 -18.83 -4.22
N ASN A 14 -1.86 -19.28 -2.96
CA ASN A 14 -1.15 -18.58 -1.90
C ASN A 14 0.24 -18.21 -2.43
N ASN A 15 0.47 -16.93 -2.73
CA ASN A 15 1.76 -16.40 -3.18
C ASN A 15 2.82 -16.48 -2.05
N MET A 16 2.86 -17.64 -1.39
CA MET A 16 3.76 -17.93 -0.29
C MET A 16 4.73 -19.02 -0.69
N LYS A 17 5.99 -18.68 -0.68
CA LYS A 17 7.08 -19.65 -0.87
C LYS A 17 7.26 -20.44 0.42
N LYS A 18 7.04 -21.75 0.37
CA LYS A 18 7.36 -22.70 1.43
C LYS A 18 8.78 -23.24 1.24
N TYR A 19 9.50 -23.43 2.33
CA TYR A 19 10.85 -23.98 2.29
C TYR A 19 10.82 -25.49 2.56
N LYS A 20 11.82 -26.21 2.02
CA LYS A 20 12.02 -27.64 2.32
C LYS A 20 12.35 -27.80 3.82
N PRO A 21 11.82 -28.82 4.51
CA PRO A 21 12.00 -29.03 5.95
C PRO A 21 13.40 -29.61 6.28
N THR A 22 14.45 -28.83 6.00
CA THR A 22 15.86 -29.26 6.20
C THR A 22 16.37 -29.04 7.61
N SER A 23 15.71 -28.19 8.42
CA SER A 23 16.07 -27.91 9.81
C SER A 23 14.82 -27.57 10.61
N PRO A 24 14.85 -27.64 11.96
CA PRO A 24 13.69 -27.29 12.79
C PRO A 24 13.12 -25.91 12.48
N GLY A 25 13.95 -24.90 12.31
CA GLY A 25 13.52 -23.53 11.98
C GLY A 25 12.94 -23.36 10.57
N ARG A 26 13.33 -24.23 9.62
CA ARG A 26 12.81 -24.20 8.24
C ARG A 26 11.54 -25.02 8.03
N ARG A 27 11.23 -25.91 8.93
CA ARG A 27 10.11 -26.86 8.79
C ARG A 27 8.76 -26.20 8.56
N GLN A 28 8.51 -25.07 9.24
CA GLN A 28 7.26 -24.31 9.13
C GLN A 28 7.47 -22.92 8.50
N MET A 29 8.65 -22.66 7.96
CA MET A 29 8.99 -21.36 7.40
C MET A 29 8.27 -21.12 6.08
N SER A 30 7.56 -20.00 6.00
CA SER A 30 6.97 -19.48 4.76
C SER A 30 7.31 -18.00 4.61
N VAL A 31 7.47 -17.53 3.39
CA VAL A 31 7.72 -16.12 3.07
C VAL A 31 6.89 -15.73 1.87
N SER A 32 6.63 -14.43 1.72
CA SER A 32 5.97 -13.91 0.52
C SER A 32 6.81 -14.23 -0.72
N ASP A 33 6.17 -14.60 -1.81
CA ASP A 33 6.86 -14.77 -3.09
C ASP A 33 7.14 -13.39 -3.69
N LEU A 34 8.43 -13.13 -3.92
CA LEU A 34 8.91 -11.88 -4.51
C LEU A 34 9.33 -12.05 -5.97
N SER A 35 9.00 -13.19 -6.60
CA SER A 35 9.44 -13.51 -7.97
C SER A 35 8.86 -12.55 -9.01
N GLY A 36 7.64 -12.06 -8.79
CA GLY A 36 6.96 -11.10 -9.68
C GLY A 36 7.39 -9.64 -9.49
N LEU A 37 8.29 -9.34 -8.54
CA LEU A 37 8.70 -7.97 -8.26
C LEU A 37 9.95 -7.58 -9.04
N THR A 38 9.99 -6.31 -9.43
CA THR A 38 11.16 -5.73 -10.08
C THR A 38 12.28 -5.57 -9.05
N LYS A 39 13.45 -6.14 -9.37
CA LYS A 39 14.65 -5.99 -8.55
C LYS A 39 15.41 -4.77 -9.04
N GLY A 40 15.47 -3.72 -8.24
CA GLY A 40 16.17 -2.50 -8.58
C GLY A 40 16.63 -1.73 -7.35
N ASN A 41 17.52 -0.77 -7.57
CA ASN A 41 17.90 0.19 -6.55
C ASN A 41 16.93 1.38 -6.62
N PRO A 42 16.31 1.79 -5.50
CA PRO A 42 15.42 2.93 -5.48
C PRO A 42 16.17 4.21 -5.91
N PRO A 43 15.53 5.13 -6.64
CA PRO A 43 16.11 6.42 -7.00
C PRO A 43 16.66 7.18 -5.78
N ARG A 44 17.80 7.86 -5.93
CA ARG A 44 18.49 8.51 -4.79
C ARG A 44 17.60 9.51 -4.06
N GLY A 45 16.81 10.30 -4.78
CA GLY A 45 15.90 11.30 -4.19
C GLY A 45 14.74 10.71 -3.40
N LEU A 46 14.32 9.48 -3.71
CA LEU A 46 13.18 8.81 -3.09
C LEU A 46 13.57 7.86 -1.94
N ARG A 47 14.84 7.83 -1.55
CA ARG A 47 15.32 6.99 -0.46
C ARG A 47 15.95 7.82 0.65
N LYS A 48 15.70 7.43 1.89
CA LYS A 48 16.28 8.06 3.09
C LYS A 48 16.85 6.99 4.01
N ARG A 49 17.90 7.34 4.74
CA ARG A 49 18.40 6.50 5.83
C ARG A 49 17.78 6.98 7.13
N LEU A 50 17.02 6.12 7.78
CA LEU A 50 16.50 6.40 9.11
C LEU A 50 17.58 6.07 10.14
N LYS A 51 17.85 7.01 11.05
CA LYS A 51 18.77 6.81 12.16
C LYS A 51 18.09 5.92 13.21
N SER A 52 18.76 4.84 13.60
CA SER A 52 18.31 3.98 14.69
C SER A 52 18.89 4.47 16.01
N HIS A 53 18.05 4.59 17.02
CA HIS A 53 18.48 4.97 18.37
C HIS A 53 18.98 3.77 19.19
N ALA A 54 18.64 2.55 18.79
CA ALA A 54 19.08 1.30 19.45
C ALA A 54 18.87 1.30 20.98
N GLY A 55 17.72 1.79 21.43
CA GLY A 55 17.36 1.86 22.84
C GLY A 55 18.14 2.92 23.67
N ARG A 56 18.84 3.85 23.01
CA ARG A 56 19.59 4.93 23.66
C ARG A 56 18.72 6.16 23.86
N ASN A 57 18.91 6.84 25.00
CA ASN A 57 18.30 8.13 25.30
C ASN A 57 19.06 9.29 24.65
N SER A 58 18.68 10.54 24.94
CA SER A 58 19.32 11.76 24.44
C SER A 58 20.80 11.89 24.85
N GLN A 59 21.17 11.30 26.01
CA GLN A 59 22.54 11.28 26.54
C GLN A 59 23.39 10.11 25.96
N GLY A 60 22.82 9.27 25.11
CA GLY A 60 23.49 8.13 24.50
C GLY A 60 23.53 6.86 25.38
N ARG A 61 22.96 6.91 26.60
CA ARG A 61 22.89 5.75 27.50
C ARG A 61 21.77 4.79 27.08
N ILE A 62 21.99 3.48 27.22
CA ILE A 62 20.98 2.45 26.96
C ILE A 62 19.96 2.48 28.09
N THR A 63 18.73 2.90 27.77
CA THR A 63 17.58 2.92 28.69
C THR A 63 16.61 1.80 28.41
N VAL A 64 16.55 1.31 27.17
CA VAL A 64 15.72 0.16 26.75
C VAL A 64 16.64 -0.92 26.20
N ARG A 65 16.68 -2.06 26.89
CA ARG A 65 17.50 -3.22 26.46
C ARG A 65 16.90 -3.92 25.25
N HIS A 66 17.69 -4.79 24.61
CA HIS A 66 17.30 -5.66 23.48
C HIS A 66 16.85 -4.89 22.24
N GLN A 67 17.32 -3.67 22.05
CA GLN A 67 17.05 -2.82 20.91
C GLN A 67 18.31 -2.60 20.07
N GLY A 68 18.15 -2.52 18.76
CA GLY A 68 19.25 -2.28 17.83
C GLY A 68 19.64 -3.54 17.06
N GLY A 69 20.74 -3.45 16.32
CA GLY A 69 21.17 -4.49 15.39
C GLY A 69 20.32 -4.53 14.10
N GLY A 70 20.40 -5.66 13.41
CA GLY A 70 19.70 -5.88 12.15
C GLY A 70 20.40 -5.30 10.92
N LYS A 71 19.91 -5.68 9.74
CA LYS A 71 20.44 -5.26 8.45
C LYS A 71 20.13 -3.78 8.18
N LYS A 72 21.06 -3.04 7.59
CA LYS A 72 20.80 -1.68 7.10
C LYS A 72 19.69 -1.69 6.06
N ARG A 73 18.65 -0.90 6.32
CA ARG A 73 17.50 -0.75 5.44
C ARG A 73 17.41 0.68 4.95
N LEU A 74 16.98 0.87 3.71
CA LEU A 74 16.70 2.17 3.13
C LEU A 74 15.19 2.40 3.17
N PHE A 75 14.76 3.49 3.76
CA PHE A 75 13.36 3.92 3.78
C PHE A 75 13.00 4.53 2.41
N ARG A 76 11.85 4.15 1.85
CA ARG A 76 11.29 4.73 0.64
C ARG A 76 10.30 5.82 1.02
N VAL A 77 10.44 6.98 0.38
CA VAL A 77 9.49 8.08 0.56
C VAL A 77 8.27 7.78 -0.31
N ILE A 78 7.15 7.50 0.34
CA ILE A 78 5.89 7.18 -0.33
C ILE A 78 5.02 8.43 -0.38
N ASP A 79 4.42 8.68 -1.53
CA ASP A 79 3.41 9.69 -1.70
C ASP A 79 2.03 9.15 -1.29
N PHE A 80 1.62 9.46 -0.07
CA PHE A 80 0.28 9.13 0.43
C PHE A 80 -0.77 10.16 0.03
N LYS A 81 -0.35 11.37 -0.35
CA LYS A 81 -1.25 12.46 -0.73
C LYS A 81 -1.73 12.34 -2.16
N GLN A 82 -0.85 11.85 -3.05
CA GLN A 82 -1.11 11.75 -4.48
C GLN A 82 -1.76 13.03 -5.04
N ASN A 83 -1.14 14.17 -4.74
CA ASN A 83 -1.66 15.49 -5.04
C ASN A 83 -1.44 15.94 -6.51
N LYS A 84 -0.98 15.04 -7.40
CA LYS A 84 -0.86 15.30 -8.82
C LYS A 84 -2.19 15.04 -9.52
N LEU A 85 -3.06 16.04 -9.45
CA LEU A 85 -4.38 15.97 -10.07
C LEU A 85 -4.27 16.08 -11.61
N ASN A 86 -5.03 15.25 -12.32
CA ASN A 86 -5.17 15.26 -13.79
C ASN A 86 -3.85 15.04 -14.57
N ILE A 87 -2.80 14.55 -13.90
CA ILE A 87 -1.54 14.21 -14.56
C ILE A 87 -1.42 12.69 -14.62
N PRO A 88 -1.49 12.08 -15.79
CA PRO A 88 -1.33 10.64 -15.92
C PRO A 88 0.09 10.22 -15.57
N GLY A 89 0.21 9.08 -14.91
CA GLY A 89 1.46 8.44 -14.57
C GLY A 89 1.48 7.00 -15.07
N ARG A 90 2.66 6.50 -15.42
CA ARG A 90 2.90 5.12 -15.82
C ARG A 90 3.71 4.41 -14.74
N ILE A 91 3.34 3.18 -14.42
CA ILE A 91 4.09 2.34 -13.49
C ILE A 91 5.39 1.86 -14.16
N GLU A 92 6.54 2.29 -13.64
CA GLU A 92 7.85 1.80 -14.08
C GLU A 92 8.18 0.43 -13.49
N SER A 93 7.92 0.26 -12.19
CA SER A 93 8.25 -0.96 -11.46
C SER A 93 7.36 -1.18 -10.26
N VAL A 94 7.20 -2.45 -9.84
CA VAL A 94 6.62 -2.83 -8.54
C VAL A 94 7.73 -3.42 -7.70
N GLU A 95 7.96 -2.88 -6.50
CA GLU A 95 9.12 -3.15 -5.68
C GLU A 95 8.74 -3.59 -4.26
N TYR A 96 9.65 -4.30 -3.62
CA TYR A 96 9.59 -4.64 -2.20
C TYR A 96 10.10 -3.49 -1.34
N ASP A 97 9.36 -3.13 -0.28
CA ASP A 97 9.80 -2.18 0.73
C ASP A 97 10.05 -2.87 2.08
N PRO A 98 11.28 -2.79 2.65
CA PRO A 98 11.59 -3.44 3.93
C PRO A 98 10.94 -2.79 5.16
N TYR A 99 10.24 -1.66 5.02
CA TYR A 99 9.58 -0.95 6.12
C TYR A 99 8.08 -1.18 6.17
N ARG A 100 7.51 -1.89 5.19
CA ARG A 100 6.08 -2.20 5.14
C ARG A 100 5.80 -3.60 4.59
N THR A 101 4.63 -4.10 4.87
CA THR A 101 4.17 -5.38 4.35
C THR A 101 3.63 -5.27 2.92
N ALA A 102 3.03 -4.13 2.57
CA ALA A 102 2.53 -3.86 1.23
C ALA A 102 3.68 -3.57 0.25
N PHE A 103 3.53 -4.00 -1.01
CA PHE A 103 4.42 -3.63 -2.09
C PHE A 103 4.21 -2.16 -2.49
N ILE A 104 5.19 -1.59 -3.16
CA ILE A 104 5.18 -0.22 -3.63
C ILE A 104 5.40 -0.19 -5.14
N ALA A 105 4.80 0.79 -5.80
CA ALA A 105 4.97 1.01 -7.23
C ALA A 105 5.72 2.32 -7.47
N LEU A 106 6.73 2.29 -8.33
CA LEU A 106 7.40 3.48 -8.82
C LEU A 106 6.63 4.00 -10.02
N VAL A 107 6.16 5.21 -9.92
CA VAL A 107 5.37 5.90 -10.96
C VAL A 107 6.23 6.96 -11.62
N LEU A 108 6.23 6.97 -12.94
CA LEU A 108 6.73 8.07 -13.76
C LEU A 108 5.53 8.87 -14.26
N TYR A 109 5.40 10.10 -13.82
CA TYR A 109 4.38 11.01 -14.29
C TYR A 109 4.78 11.65 -15.63
N LYS A 110 3.80 12.13 -16.38
CA LYS A 110 4.03 12.78 -17.69
C LYS A 110 4.93 14.02 -17.60
N ASP A 111 4.99 14.67 -16.44
CA ASP A 111 5.89 15.80 -16.15
C ASP A 111 7.35 15.39 -15.83
N GLY A 112 7.67 14.10 -15.89
CA GLY A 112 9.00 13.55 -15.61
C GLY A 112 9.30 13.27 -14.13
N GLU A 113 8.42 13.65 -13.20
CA GLU A 113 8.63 13.36 -11.78
C GLU A 113 8.33 11.89 -11.47
N ARG A 114 9.20 11.29 -10.64
CA ARG A 114 8.99 9.95 -10.10
C ARG A 114 8.51 10.01 -8.66
N ARG A 115 7.51 9.19 -8.34
CA ARG A 115 7.03 9.02 -6.96
C ARG A 115 6.75 7.56 -6.66
N TYR A 116 6.91 7.17 -5.40
CA TYR A 116 6.42 5.88 -4.92
C TYR A 116 4.99 6.01 -4.40
N ILE A 117 4.15 5.06 -4.78
CA ILE A 117 2.80 4.86 -4.24
C ILE A 117 2.66 3.45 -3.66
N LEU A 118 1.61 3.19 -2.89
CA LEU A 118 1.24 1.83 -2.51
C LEU A 118 0.73 1.09 -3.74
N ALA A 119 1.23 -0.13 -3.95
CA ALA A 119 0.76 -0.98 -5.04
C ALA A 119 -0.50 -1.74 -4.60
N PRO A 120 -1.65 -1.56 -5.27
CA PRO A 120 -2.80 -2.45 -5.11
C PRO A 120 -2.50 -3.84 -5.68
N GLU A 121 -3.34 -4.80 -5.32
CA GLU A 121 -3.30 -6.13 -5.91
C GLU A 121 -3.53 -6.05 -7.43
N GLU A 122 -2.86 -6.91 -8.18
CA GLU A 122 -2.93 -6.98 -9.65
C GLU A 122 -2.29 -5.82 -10.42
N LEU A 123 -1.77 -4.79 -9.76
CA LEU A 123 -1.04 -3.72 -10.44
C LEU A 123 0.26 -4.26 -11.06
N LYS A 124 0.45 -4.01 -12.35
CA LYS A 124 1.62 -4.46 -13.11
C LYS A 124 2.43 -3.28 -13.62
N ALA A 125 3.72 -3.52 -13.89
CA ALA A 125 4.54 -2.55 -14.61
C ALA A 125 3.93 -2.27 -15.99
N GLY A 126 3.95 -1.00 -16.40
CA GLY A 126 3.33 -0.53 -17.64
C GLY A 126 1.89 -0.05 -17.50
N ALA A 127 1.19 -0.35 -16.38
CA ALA A 127 -0.15 0.16 -16.13
C ALA A 127 -0.14 1.70 -15.98
N GLU A 128 -1.22 2.34 -16.39
CA GLU A 128 -1.43 3.76 -16.20
C GLU A 128 -2.20 4.02 -14.92
N ILE A 129 -1.89 5.14 -14.29
CA ILE A 129 -2.60 5.64 -13.10
C ILE A 129 -2.97 7.10 -13.30
N LEU A 130 -4.09 7.49 -12.71
CA LEU A 130 -4.57 8.86 -12.73
C LEU A 130 -5.23 9.19 -11.39
N THR A 131 -4.96 10.38 -10.87
CA THR A 131 -5.69 10.97 -9.76
C THR A 131 -6.56 12.09 -10.31
N SER A 132 -7.88 11.88 -10.33
CA SER A 132 -8.83 12.86 -10.86
C SER A 132 -10.20 12.67 -10.23
N GLU A 133 -11.01 13.72 -10.27
CA GLU A 133 -12.43 13.58 -9.93
C GLU A 133 -13.16 12.65 -10.89
N ASP A 134 -12.81 12.68 -12.18
CA ASP A 134 -13.44 11.91 -13.24
C ASP A 134 -12.63 10.69 -13.69
N ALA A 135 -11.71 10.20 -12.82
CA ALA A 135 -10.95 9.01 -13.16
C ALA A 135 -11.86 7.76 -13.31
N PRO A 136 -11.55 6.87 -14.26
CA PRO A 136 -12.28 5.62 -14.43
C PRO A 136 -12.11 4.71 -13.22
N PHE A 137 -13.06 3.79 -12.99
CA PHE A 137 -13.00 2.82 -11.89
C PHE A 137 -12.10 1.63 -12.27
N GLU A 138 -10.81 1.90 -12.37
CA GLU A 138 -9.79 0.90 -12.66
C GLU A 138 -8.79 0.77 -11.53
N ILE A 139 -8.05 -0.33 -11.52
CA ILE A 139 -7.07 -0.62 -10.49
C ILE A 139 -5.92 0.39 -10.54
N GLY A 140 -5.68 1.06 -9.40
CA GLY A 140 -4.63 2.09 -9.30
C GLY A 140 -5.10 3.52 -9.52
N MET A 141 -6.33 3.72 -10.01
CA MET A 141 -6.92 5.05 -10.12
C MET A 141 -7.35 5.59 -8.75
N ARG A 142 -7.28 6.91 -8.59
CA ARG A 142 -7.68 7.59 -7.37
C ARG A 142 -8.75 8.62 -7.67
N THR A 143 -9.88 8.54 -6.94
CA THR A 143 -11.05 9.41 -7.10
C THR A 143 -11.67 9.70 -5.74
N PRO A 144 -12.48 10.76 -5.59
CA PRO A 144 -13.24 11.01 -4.38
C PRO A 144 -14.19 9.85 -4.05
N LEU A 145 -14.35 9.55 -2.75
CA LEU A 145 -15.18 8.42 -2.29
C LEU A 145 -16.63 8.54 -2.75
N ARG A 146 -17.15 9.75 -2.91
CA ARG A 146 -18.54 10.01 -3.39
C ARG A 146 -18.85 9.37 -4.74
N ARG A 147 -17.83 9.14 -5.57
CA ARG A 147 -17.98 8.55 -6.92
C ARG A 147 -17.82 7.04 -6.95
N ILE A 148 -17.24 6.48 -5.90
CA ILE A 148 -16.98 5.04 -5.83
C ILE A 148 -18.29 4.29 -5.57
N PRO A 149 -18.63 3.29 -6.40
CA PRO A 149 -19.84 2.49 -6.22
C PRO A 149 -19.89 1.79 -4.87
N VAL A 150 -21.09 1.69 -4.32
CA VAL A 150 -21.34 0.88 -3.10
C VAL A 150 -20.98 -0.56 -3.36
N GLY A 151 -20.36 -1.21 -2.38
CA GLY A 151 -19.83 -2.58 -2.48
C GLY A 151 -18.36 -2.67 -2.90
N SER A 152 -17.78 -1.60 -3.45
CA SER A 152 -16.37 -1.58 -3.90
C SER A 152 -15.39 -1.66 -2.73
N PHE A 153 -14.23 -2.28 -2.99
CA PHE A 153 -13.12 -2.32 -2.05
C PHE A 153 -12.13 -1.20 -2.35
N VAL A 154 -11.73 -0.48 -1.31
CA VAL A 154 -10.85 0.68 -1.39
C VAL A 154 -9.70 0.58 -0.39
N TYR A 155 -8.56 1.17 -0.72
CA TYR A 155 -7.37 1.21 0.13
C TYR A 155 -6.76 2.63 0.14
N ASN A 156 -5.80 2.87 1.02
CA ASN A 156 -5.10 4.17 1.15
C ASN A 156 -6.04 5.35 1.32
N ILE A 157 -7.02 5.21 2.23
CA ILE A 157 -8.13 6.15 2.40
C ILE A 157 -7.70 7.32 3.28
N GLU A 158 -8.10 8.52 2.90
CA GLU A 158 -7.95 9.72 3.72
C GLU A 158 -9.08 9.83 4.74
N MET A 159 -8.75 10.19 5.98
CA MET A 159 -9.77 10.55 6.99
C MET A 159 -10.22 12.00 6.84
N PHE A 160 -9.31 12.86 6.43
CA PHE A 160 -9.55 14.28 6.17
C PHE A 160 -8.97 14.62 4.81
N PRO A 161 -9.70 15.36 3.98
CA PRO A 161 -9.25 15.75 2.66
C PRO A 161 -7.86 16.42 2.68
N GLY A 162 -6.99 16.01 1.76
CA GLY A 162 -5.65 16.58 1.58
C GLY A 162 -4.58 16.18 2.61
N ARG A 163 -4.94 15.40 3.64
CA ARG A 163 -3.95 14.90 4.62
C ARG A 163 -3.11 13.72 4.13
N GLY A 164 -3.59 13.04 3.11
CA GLY A 164 -2.99 11.80 2.61
C GLY A 164 -3.60 10.56 3.26
N GLY A 165 -3.53 9.44 2.54
CA GLY A 165 -4.09 8.18 3.00
C GLY A 165 -3.50 7.72 4.33
N SER A 166 -4.37 7.35 5.25
CA SER A 166 -4.01 6.90 6.60
C SER A 166 -4.56 5.52 6.94
N ILE A 167 -5.64 5.12 6.30
CA ILE A 167 -6.37 3.87 6.54
C ILE A 167 -6.08 2.87 5.43
N ALA A 168 -6.09 1.56 5.76
CA ALA A 168 -5.91 0.44 4.83
C ALA A 168 -4.63 0.57 3.97
N ARG A 169 -3.45 0.65 4.63
CA ARG A 169 -2.15 0.81 3.96
C ARG A 169 -1.26 -0.43 4.01
N SER A 170 -1.60 -1.40 4.84
CA SER A 170 -0.83 -2.65 4.96
C SER A 170 -1.30 -3.67 3.93
N ALA A 171 -0.47 -4.67 3.64
CA ALA A 171 -0.85 -5.75 2.73
C ALA A 171 -2.12 -6.46 3.19
N GLY A 172 -3.01 -6.77 2.25
CA GLY A 172 -4.26 -7.47 2.50
C GLY A 172 -5.33 -6.63 3.20
N ASN A 173 -5.07 -5.35 3.50
CA ASN A 173 -6.04 -4.47 4.13
C ASN A 173 -6.79 -3.63 3.10
N PHE A 174 -8.11 -3.65 3.21
CA PHE A 174 -9.04 -2.85 2.42
C PHE A 174 -10.22 -2.43 3.29
N ALA A 175 -10.96 -1.42 2.87
CA ALA A 175 -12.27 -1.09 3.41
C ALA A 175 -13.32 -1.25 2.30
N GLN A 176 -14.55 -1.58 2.68
CA GLN A 176 -15.66 -1.71 1.74
C GLN A 176 -16.58 -0.50 1.86
N VAL A 177 -16.95 0.08 0.73
CA VAL A 177 -17.94 1.17 0.66
C VAL A 177 -19.32 0.57 0.89
N LEU A 178 -20.02 1.00 1.96
CA LEU A 178 -21.36 0.53 2.30
C LEU A 178 -22.45 1.48 1.81
N ALA A 179 -22.23 2.78 1.98
CA ALA A 179 -23.18 3.80 1.55
C ALA A 179 -22.48 5.13 1.30
N ASN A 180 -22.99 5.89 0.34
CA ASN A 180 -22.56 7.25 0.04
C ASN A 180 -23.68 8.23 0.42
N GLU A 181 -23.40 9.13 1.36
CA GLU A 181 -24.22 10.29 1.69
C GLU A 181 -23.62 11.54 1.00
N LYS A 182 -24.33 12.67 1.04
CA LYS A 182 -23.87 13.91 0.36
C LYS A 182 -22.44 14.31 0.70
N ASN A 183 -22.08 14.32 1.99
CA ASN A 183 -20.76 14.77 2.46
C ASN A 183 -19.92 13.66 3.10
N HIS A 184 -20.49 12.48 3.30
CA HIS A 184 -19.84 11.39 4.00
C HIS A 184 -20.10 10.06 3.33
N THR A 185 -19.11 9.18 3.43
CA THR A 185 -19.18 7.80 2.98
C THR A 185 -19.03 6.87 4.18
N HIS A 186 -19.87 5.86 4.27
CA HIS A 186 -19.79 4.81 5.28
C HIS A 186 -18.89 3.70 4.78
N LEU A 187 -17.83 3.43 5.52
CA LEU A 187 -16.83 2.42 5.19
C LEU A 187 -16.82 1.32 6.25
N LYS A 188 -16.91 0.08 5.81
CA LYS A 188 -16.62 -1.09 6.64
C LYS A 188 -15.11 -1.29 6.66
N MET A 189 -14.52 -1.11 7.84
CA MET A 189 -13.08 -1.22 8.06
C MET A 189 -12.62 -2.68 8.14
N PRO A 190 -11.29 -2.95 7.99
CA PRO A 190 -10.75 -4.30 8.19
C PRO A 190 -11.05 -4.90 9.57
N SER A 191 -11.25 -4.06 10.59
CA SER A 191 -11.64 -4.49 11.94
C SER A 191 -13.11 -4.94 12.06
N GLY A 192 -13.92 -4.76 11.00
CA GLY A 192 -15.37 -4.97 11.01
C GLY A 192 -16.18 -3.75 11.43
N GLU A 193 -15.54 -2.72 11.99
CA GLU A 193 -16.18 -1.47 12.40
C GLU A 193 -16.66 -0.67 11.18
N VAL A 194 -17.82 -0.04 11.30
CA VAL A 194 -18.32 0.91 10.30
C VAL A 194 -17.95 2.32 10.73
N ARG A 195 -17.24 3.02 9.85
CA ARG A 195 -16.83 4.42 10.06
C ARG A 195 -17.39 5.33 9.00
N LYS A 196 -17.78 6.52 9.45
CA LYS A 196 -18.19 7.64 8.61
C LYS A 196 -16.96 8.50 8.29
N VAL A 197 -16.66 8.68 7.01
CA VAL A 197 -15.49 9.43 6.50
C VAL A 197 -16.00 10.49 5.52
N PHE A 198 -15.27 11.59 5.34
CA PHE A 198 -15.60 12.58 4.32
C PHE A 198 -15.62 11.97 2.93
N SER A 199 -16.56 12.37 2.10
CA SER A 199 -16.77 11.80 0.75
C SER A 199 -15.80 12.38 -0.31
N GLU A 200 -15.00 13.40 0.06
CA GLU A 200 -13.96 14.02 -0.78
C GLU A 200 -12.67 13.24 -0.79
#